data_e1026f22829afb8495272d875c2aff5d
#
_entry.id   e1026f22829afb8495272d875c2aff5d
#
_cell.length_a   1.000
_cell.length_b   1.000
_cell.length_c   1.000
_cell.angle_alpha   90.00
_cell.angle_beta   90.00
_cell.angle_gamma   90.00
#
_symmetry.space_group_name_H-M   'P 1'
#
loop_
_entity.id
_entity.type
_entity.pdbx_description
1 polymer ?
#
loop_
_entity_poly.entity_id
_entity_poly.type
_entity_poly.pdbx_seq_one_letter_code
_entity_poly.pdbx_strand_id
1 'polypeptide(L)'
;MKAVRKMADIRQYKLSDKADLQNICVETTLFPKTEKVRKWLPIAFNDYYTEKQSEFVFVCANDLDKAVGYVLCAPDEKKFRQTMFDEYLPKIRKISFLAYTLLKREFSTIDKLYEKYPAHLHIDILPDYQRMGLGGKLIDALIEKLKEEKIIGVKLFCSANNKKGLSFYRKYGFTELGKQGGSVIFGYELGEND
;
A
#
# COMPACT_ATOMS: atom_id res chain seq x y z
N MET A 1 6.65 25.63 -25.11
CA MET A 1 6.63 24.17 -25.21
C MET A 1 5.39 23.66 -24.47
N LYS A 2 4.43 23.02 -25.13
CA LYS A 2 3.32 22.34 -24.44
C LYS A 2 3.91 21.18 -23.64
N ALA A 3 3.67 21.16 -22.32
CA ALA A 3 4.05 20.01 -21.49
C ALA A 3 3.41 18.76 -22.10
N VAL A 4 4.24 17.77 -22.47
CA VAL A 4 3.74 16.46 -22.92
C VAL A 4 2.94 15.89 -21.75
N ARG A 5 1.65 15.66 -21.95
CA ARG A 5 0.76 15.11 -20.94
C ARG A 5 1.23 13.68 -20.70
N LYS A 6 1.85 13.43 -19.55
CA LYS A 6 2.21 12.08 -19.13
C LYS A 6 0.91 11.26 -19.04
N MET A 7 0.83 10.18 -19.82
CA MET A 7 -0.29 9.24 -19.74
C MET A 7 0.13 8.06 -18.90
N ALA A 8 -0.81 7.50 -18.16
CA ALA A 8 -0.61 6.26 -17.42
C ALA A 8 -1.96 5.55 -17.27
N ASP A 9 -1.95 4.25 -17.53
CA ASP A 9 -3.12 3.38 -17.42
C ASP A 9 -2.99 2.42 -16.25
N ILE A 10 -4.14 1.96 -15.73
CA ILE A 10 -4.17 0.99 -14.65
C ILE A 10 -4.20 -0.41 -15.24
N ARG A 11 -3.34 -1.26 -14.72
CA ARG A 11 -3.34 -2.70 -15.01
C ARG A 11 -2.92 -3.51 -13.81
N GLN A 12 -3.16 -4.79 -13.87
CA GLN A 12 -2.65 -5.72 -12.86
C GLN A 12 -1.11 -5.79 -12.91
N TYR A 13 -0.52 -6.03 -11.74
CA TYR A 13 0.91 -6.25 -11.57
C TYR A 13 1.44 -7.41 -12.43
N LYS A 14 2.65 -7.24 -12.93
CA LYS A 14 3.47 -8.28 -13.58
C LYS A 14 4.77 -8.46 -12.79
N LEU A 15 5.34 -9.65 -12.80
CA LEU A 15 6.61 -9.90 -12.09
C LEU A 15 7.74 -8.93 -12.51
N SER A 16 7.72 -8.47 -13.77
CA SER A 16 8.66 -7.46 -14.29
C SER A 16 8.57 -6.10 -13.58
N ASP A 17 7.43 -5.78 -12.94
CA ASP A 17 7.24 -4.50 -12.25
C ASP A 17 7.90 -4.47 -10.87
N LYS A 18 8.31 -5.62 -10.32
CA LYS A 18 8.76 -5.72 -8.92
C LYS A 18 9.82 -4.67 -8.56
N ALA A 19 10.82 -4.50 -9.41
CA ALA A 19 11.89 -3.54 -9.17
C ALA A 19 11.39 -2.09 -9.19
N ASP A 20 10.46 -1.76 -10.11
CA ASP A 20 9.85 -0.44 -10.17
C ASP A 20 9.00 -0.17 -8.92
N LEU A 21 8.21 -1.14 -8.43
CA LEU A 21 7.42 -1.00 -7.21
C LEU A 21 8.30 -0.80 -5.98
N GLN A 22 9.37 -1.57 -5.83
CA GLN A 22 10.35 -1.38 -4.75
C GLN A 22 10.98 0.02 -4.80
N ASN A 23 11.31 0.51 -5.99
CA ASN A 23 11.85 1.86 -6.17
C ASN A 23 10.79 2.93 -5.82
N ILE A 24 9.54 2.80 -6.25
CA ILE A 24 8.45 3.71 -5.90
C ILE A 24 8.29 3.77 -4.38
N CYS A 25 8.25 2.63 -3.69
CA CYS A 25 8.17 2.54 -2.23
C CYS A 25 9.28 3.36 -1.54
N VAL A 26 10.51 3.28 -2.05
CA VAL A 26 11.64 4.03 -1.52
C VAL A 26 11.55 5.52 -1.87
N GLU A 27 11.11 5.87 -3.08
CA GLU A 27 11.06 7.27 -3.51
C GLU A 27 9.91 8.06 -2.87
N THR A 28 8.83 7.40 -2.47
CA THR A 28 7.66 8.03 -1.83
C THR A 28 7.72 8.06 -0.30
N THR A 29 8.63 7.27 0.31
CA THR A 29 8.75 7.20 1.76
C THR A 29 9.14 8.52 2.42
N LEU A 30 8.70 8.72 3.66
CA LEU A 30 9.15 9.79 4.53
C LEU A 30 10.45 9.45 5.31
N PHE A 31 10.90 8.21 5.27
CA PHE A 31 12.18 7.81 5.88
C PHE A 31 13.37 8.40 5.11
N PRO A 32 14.49 8.71 5.82
CA PRO A 32 15.75 9.07 5.15
C PRO A 32 16.18 7.97 4.18
N LYS A 33 16.43 8.31 2.91
CA LYS A 33 16.75 7.35 1.84
C LYS A 33 18.18 6.82 1.91
N THR A 34 18.61 6.33 3.09
CA THR A 34 19.92 5.71 3.28
C THR A 34 19.99 4.35 2.58
N GLU A 35 21.19 3.84 2.33
CA GLU A 35 21.40 2.51 1.74
C GLU A 35 20.71 1.39 2.55
N LYS A 36 20.73 1.48 3.89
CA LYS A 36 20.02 0.53 4.75
C LYS A 36 18.52 0.59 4.56
N VAL A 37 17.94 1.80 4.49
CA VAL A 37 16.49 2.00 4.28
C VAL A 37 16.08 1.45 2.92
N ARG A 38 16.84 1.74 1.88
CA ARG A 38 16.59 1.20 0.53
C ARG A 38 16.55 -0.33 0.49
N LYS A 39 17.29 -1.02 1.38
CA LYS A 39 17.34 -2.49 1.46
C LYS A 39 16.19 -3.08 2.26
N TRP A 40 15.79 -2.51 3.40
CA TRP A 40 14.79 -3.14 4.27
C TRP A 40 13.35 -2.63 4.02
N LEU A 41 13.19 -1.41 3.53
CA LEU A 41 11.87 -0.81 3.36
C LEU A 41 10.98 -1.57 2.37
N PRO A 42 11.46 -1.97 1.18
CA PRO A 42 10.67 -2.80 0.27
C PRO A 42 10.27 -4.15 0.89
N ILE A 43 11.16 -4.77 1.67
CA ILE A 43 10.85 -6.04 2.37
C ILE A 43 9.67 -5.85 3.33
N ALA A 44 9.58 -4.70 4.00
CA ALA A 44 8.53 -4.40 4.97
C ALA A 44 7.19 -4.03 4.33
N PHE A 45 7.20 -3.27 3.21
CA PHE A 45 6.03 -2.59 2.70
C PHE A 45 5.69 -2.90 1.23
N ASN A 46 6.43 -3.82 0.58
CA ASN A 46 6.21 -4.16 -0.83
C ASN A 46 6.28 -5.67 -1.11
N ASP A 47 7.34 -6.35 -0.63
CA ASP A 47 7.66 -7.70 -1.07
C ASP A 47 6.58 -8.72 -0.73
N TYR A 48 5.97 -8.65 0.45
CA TYR A 48 4.86 -9.56 0.81
C TYR A 48 3.75 -9.53 -0.24
N TYR A 49 3.32 -8.35 -0.64
CA TYR A 49 2.19 -8.19 -1.55
C TYR A 49 2.52 -8.71 -2.95
N THR A 50 3.70 -8.38 -3.45
CA THR A 50 4.14 -8.81 -4.79
C THR A 50 4.49 -10.29 -4.88
N GLU A 51 4.88 -10.92 -3.76
CA GLU A 51 5.28 -12.34 -3.70
C GLU A 51 4.14 -13.27 -3.28
N LYS A 52 3.20 -12.82 -2.45
CA LYS A 52 2.18 -13.67 -1.82
C LYS A 52 0.74 -13.30 -2.20
N GLN A 53 0.50 -12.08 -2.72
CA GLN A 53 -0.82 -11.52 -2.96
C GLN A 53 -0.87 -10.69 -4.26
N SER A 54 -0.14 -11.16 -5.28
CA SER A 54 0.02 -10.41 -6.55
C SER A 54 -1.31 -10.13 -7.28
N GLU A 55 -2.33 -10.93 -7.04
CA GLU A 55 -3.68 -10.73 -7.55
C GLU A 55 -4.40 -9.50 -6.96
N PHE A 56 -3.94 -9.00 -5.81
CA PHE A 56 -4.43 -7.77 -5.17
C PHE A 56 -3.46 -6.59 -5.36
N VAL A 57 -2.62 -6.65 -6.39
CA VAL A 57 -1.67 -5.60 -6.74
C VAL A 57 -2.01 -5.02 -8.11
N PHE A 58 -2.26 -3.70 -8.16
CA PHE A 58 -2.48 -2.96 -9.39
C PHE A 58 -1.46 -1.84 -9.54
N VAL A 59 -1.07 -1.55 -10.76
CA VAL A 59 -0.06 -0.54 -11.09
C VAL A 59 -0.60 0.51 -12.05
N CYS A 60 -0.09 1.74 -11.89
CA CYS A 60 -0.14 2.73 -12.97
C CYS A 60 1.07 2.50 -13.87
N ALA A 61 0.87 2.13 -15.11
CA ALA A 61 1.94 1.98 -16.10
C ALA A 61 1.95 3.17 -17.05
N ASN A 62 3.13 3.74 -17.31
CA ASN A 62 3.30 4.82 -18.28
C ASN A 62 3.35 4.27 -19.73
N ASP A 63 3.52 5.16 -20.71
CA ASP A 63 3.58 4.82 -22.16
C ASP A 63 4.70 3.83 -22.51
N LEU A 64 5.69 3.62 -21.63
CA LEU A 64 6.76 2.63 -21.78
C LEU A 64 6.47 1.34 -21.00
N ASP A 65 5.23 1.12 -20.56
CA ASP A 65 4.77 0.02 -19.70
C ASP A 65 5.53 -0.10 -18.36
N LYS A 66 6.18 0.98 -17.89
CA LYS A 66 6.85 1.03 -16.57
C LYS A 66 5.89 1.47 -15.48
N ALA A 67 5.92 0.79 -14.34
CA ALA A 67 5.14 1.19 -13.18
C ALA A 67 5.62 2.52 -12.61
N VAL A 68 4.69 3.46 -12.41
CA VAL A 68 4.91 4.79 -11.86
C VAL A 68 4.07 5.08 -10.62
N GLY A 69 3.25 4.12 -10.22
CA GLY A 69 2.45 4.08 -9.02
C GLY A 69 1.82 2.72 -8.85
N TYR A 70 1.34 2.43 -7.68
CA TYR A 70 0.71 1.16 -7.34
C TYR A 70 -0.33 1.29 -6.24
N VAL A 71 -1.20 0.30 -6.13
CA VAL A 71 -1.92 -0.09 -4.92
C VAL A 71 -1.58 -1.53 -4.60
N LEU A 72 -1.24 -1.80 -3.35
CA LEU A 72 -0.93 -3.12 -2.78
C LEU A 72 -1.98 -3.43 -1.73
N CYS A 73 -2.50 -4.66 -1.68
CA CYS A 73 -3.44 -5.04 -0.64
C CYS A 73 -3.13 -6.43 -0.08
N ALA A 74 -3.25 -6.56 1.23
CA ALA A 74 -3.37 -7.84 1.91
C ALA A 74 -4.84 -8.04 2.28
N PRO A 75 -5.51 -9.04 1.70
CA PRO A 75 -6.94 -9.29 1.94
C PRO A 75 -7.22 -9.83 3.35
N ASP A 76 -6.21 -10.40 4.01
CA ASP A 76 -6.28 -10.94 5.37
C ASP A 76 -5.07 -10.46 6.20
N GLU A 77 -5.33 -9.52 7.12
CA GLU A 77 -4.30 -8.94 7.98
C GLU A 77 -3.70 -9.97 8.95
N LYS A 78 -4.44 -10.97 9.41
CA LYS A 78 -3.89 -12.01 10.31
C LYS A 78 -2.86 -12.85 9.57
N LYS A 79 -3.19 -13.31 8.36
CA LYS A 79 -2.28 -14.04 7.49
C LYS A 79 -1.05 -13.21 7.12
N PHE A 80 -1.26 -11.93 6.78
CA PHE A 80 -0.17 -10.98 6.54
C PHE A 80 0.78 -10.92 7.72
N ARG A 81 0.28 -10.65 8.92
CA ARG A 81 1.10 -10.52 10.14
C ARG A 81 1.88 -11.80 10.42
N GLN A 82 1.21 -12.95 10.38
CA GLN A 82 1.88 -14.25 10.59
C GLN A 82 3.05 -14.42 9.62
N THR A 83 2.82 -14.19 8.33
CA THR A 83 3.85 -14.31 7.29
C THR A 83 4.98 -13.29 7.49
N MET A 84 4.66 -12.05 7.91
CA MET A 84 5.67 -11.05 8.24
C MET A 84 6.58 -11.51 9.38
N PHE A 85 6.02 -12.12 10.44
CA PHE A 85 6.80 -12.67 11.55
C PHE A 85 7.71 -13.83 11.11
N ASP A 86 7.18 -14.73 10.31
CA ASP A 86 7.86 -15.97 9.95
C ASP A 86 8.92 -15.76 8.87
N GLU A 87 8.63 -14.95 7.86
CA GLU A 87 9.46 -14.88 6.66
C GLU A 87 10.20 -13.53 6.47
N TYR A 88 9.54 -12.39 6.75
CA TYR A 88 10.07 -11.07 6.35
C TYR A 88 10.82 -10.35 7.48
N LEU A 89 10.31 -10.34 8.70
CA LEU A 89 11.02 -9.74 9.84
C LEU A 89 12.40 -10.33 10.09
N PRO A 90 12.65 -11.65 9.95
CA PRO A 90 13.99 -12.20 10.03
C PRO A 90 14.97 -11.64 8.98
N LYS A 91 14.49 -11.37 7.75
CA LYS A 91 15.28 -10.74 6.68
C LYS A 91 15.65 -9.31 7.07
N ILE A 92 14.65 -8.53 7.55
CA ILE A 92 14.83 -7.14 7.99
C ILE A 92 15.82 -7.05 9.16
N ARG A 93 15.74 -7.98 10.13
CA ARG A 93 16.67 -8.05 11.28
C ARG A 93 18.14 -8.12 10.86
N LYS A 94 18.44 -8.86 9.79
CA LYS A 94 19.81 -8.98 9.24
C LYS A 94 20.35 -7.67 8.66
N ILE A 95 19.44 -6.76 8.22
CA ILE A 95 19.81 -5.48 7.62
C ILE A 95 19.80 -4.36 8.66
N SER A 96 18.75 -4.31 9.50
CA SER A 96 18.54 -3.26 10.50
C SER A 96 17.80 -3.81 11.72
N PHE A 97 18.51 -3.98 12.83
CA PHE A 97 17.90 -4.40 14.09
C PHE A 97 16.90 -3.38 14.61
N LEU A 98 17.15 -2.07 14.41
CA LEU A 98 16.22 -1.01 14.80
C LEU A 98 14.91 -1.10 14.02
N ALA A 99 14.97 -1.25 12.69
CA ALA A 99 13.76 -1.42 11.87
C ALA A 99 12.99 -2.67 12.28
N TYR A 100 13.69 -3.79 12.52
CA TYR A 100 13.08 -5.01 13.03
C TYR A 100 12.30 -4.79 14.33
N THR A 101 12.90 -4.13 15.32
CA THR A 101 12.24 -3.92 16.63
C THR A 101 10.99 -3.04 16.52
N LEU A 102 11.06 -1.98 15.71
CA LEU A 102 9.92 -1.08 15.46
C LEU A 102 8.78 -1.82 14.74
N LEU A 103 9.08 -2.51 13.64
CA LEU A 103 8.09 -3.25 12.85
C LEU A 103 7.52 -4.45 13.63
N LYS A 104 8.34 -5.16 14.40
CA LYS A 104 7.87 -6.24 15.27
C LYS A 104 6.81 -5.73 16.26
N ARG A 105 7.05 -4.56 16.88
CA ARG A 105 6.07 -3.93 17.78
C ARG A 105 4.79 -3.54 17.03
N GLU A 106 4.93 -2.94 15.86
CA GLU A 106 3.78 -2.53 15.03
C GLU A 106 2.91 -3.73 14.63
N PHE A 107 3.53 -4.79 14.11
CA PHE A 107 2.80 -5.99 13.68
C PHE A 107 2.30 -6.88 14.84
N SER A 108 2.76 -6.66 16.10
CA SER A 108 2.28 -7.44 17.25
C SER A 108 0.86 -7.07 17.69
N THR A 109 0.33 -5.94 17.27
CA THR A 109 -0.97 -5.46 17.73
C THR A 109 -2.02 -5.66 16.63
N ILE A 110 -2.92 -6.62 16.81
CA ILE A 110 -4.13 -6.74 15.98
C ILE A 110 -5.12 -5.73 16.54
N ASP A 111 -5.63 -4.85 15.71
CA ASP A 111 -6.64 -3.88 16.13
C ASP A 111 -8.04 -4.50 16.13
N LYS A 112 -8.95 -3.89 16.89
CA LYS A 112 -10.36 -4.31 16.97
C LYS A 112 -11.14 -4.11 15.66
N LEU A 113 -10.52 -3.40 14.70
CA LEU A 113 -11.12 -3.12 13.39
C LEU A 113 -11.01 -4.31 12.43
N TYR A 114 -10.23 -5.35 12.79
CA TYR A 114 -10.00 -6.51 11.92
C TYR A 114 -11.30 -7.20 11.48
N GLU A 115 -12.26 -7.36 12.37
CA GLU A 115 -13.52 -8.07 12.05
C GLU A 115 -14.31 -7.35 10.96
N LYS A 116 -14.29 -6.01 10.96
CA LYS A 116 -15.00 -5.20 9.98
C LYS A 116 -14.15 -4.85 8.77
N TYR A 117 -12.85 -4.72 8.96
CA TYR A 117 -11.87 -4.36 7.92
C TYR A 117 -10.73 -5.37 7.90
N PRO A 118 -10.97 -6.60 7.41
CA PRO A 118 -9.94 -7.65 7.41
C PRO A 118 -8.78 -7.36 6.48
N ALA A 119 -9.01 -6.60 5.41
CA ALA A 119 -7.98 -6.20 4.47
C ALA A 119 -7.31 -4.87 4.84
N HIS A 120 -6.06 -4.69 4.39
CA HIS A 120 -5.41 -3.38 4.41
C HIS A 120 -4.67 -3.11 3.11
N LEU A 121 -4.50 -1.82 2.79
CA LEU A 121 -3.84 -1.39 1.55
C LEU A 121 -2.71 -0.37 1.79
N HIS A 122 -1.77 -0.35 0.81
CA HIS A 122 -0.82 0.73 0.59
C HIS A 122 -0.98 1.27 -0.83
N ILE A 123 -0.85 2.57 -1.01
CA ILE A 123 -0.93 3.23 -2.32
C ILE A 123 0.14 4.31 -2.41
N ASP A 124 0.95 4.23 -3.45
CA ASP A 124 2.00 5.21 -3.74
C ASP A 124 2.06 5.52 -5.23
N ILE A 125 2.27 6.80 -5.53
CA ILE A 125 2.41 7.30 -6.90
C ILE A 125 3.57 8.29 -6.92
N LEU A 126 4.49 8.12 -7.87
CA LEU A 126 5.60 9.04 -8.07
C LEU A 126 5.11 10.48 -8.22
N PRO A 127 5.80 11.49 -7.67
CA PRO A 127 5.35 12.89 -7.64
C PRO A 127 4.91 13.44 -9.00
N ASP A 128 5.62 13.06 -10.05
CA ASP A 128 5.36 13.50 -11.43
C ASP A 128 4.04 13.00 -12.03
N TYR A 129 3.44 11.97 -11.43
CA TYR A 129 2.19 11.35 -11.87
C TYR A 129 1.02 11.59 -10.90
N GLN A 130 1.26 12.35 -9.82
CA GLN A 130 0.20 12.73 -8.89
C GLN A 130 -0.76 13.77 -9.49
N ARG A 131 -1.96 13.87 -8.92
CA ARG A 131 -3.04 14.81 -9.32
C ARG A 131 -3.60 14.58 -10.73
N MET A 132 -3.40 13.37 -11.27
CA MET A 132 -3.93 12.97 -12.58
C MET A 132 -5.16 12.03 -12.46
N GLY A 133 -5.73 11.87 -11.26
CA GLY A 133 -6.84 10.96 -10.99
C GLY A 133 -6.43 9.48 -10.84
N LEU A 134 -5.14 9.15 -11.00
CA LEU A 134 -4.63 7.77 -10.98
C LEU A 134 -4.87 7.08 -9.64
N GLY A 135 -4.80 7.81 -8.51
CA GLY A 135 -5.07 7.24 -7.19
C GLY A 135 -6.49 6.70 -7.06
N GLY A 136 -7.49 7.43 -7.58
CA GLY A 136 -8.87 6.94 -7.62
C GLY A 136 -9.00 5.68 -8.45
N LYS A 137 -8.47 5.69 -9.67
CA LYS A 137 -8.51 4.52 -10.57
C LYS A 137 -7.81 3.28 -9.98
N LEU A 138 -6.70 3.45 -9.25
CA LEU A 138 -6.04 2.33 -8.55
C LEU A 138 -6.93 1.75 -7.46
N ILE A 139 -7.57 2.61 -6.67
CA ILE A 139 -8.48 2.15 -5.61
C ILE A 139 -9.73 1.52 -6.23
N ASP A 140 -10.27 2.06 -7.32
CA ASP A 140 -11.42 1.46 -8.04
C ASP A 140 -11.11 0.03 -8.46
N ALA A 141 -9.96 -0.21 -9.12
CA ALA A 141 -9.53 -1.54 -9.55
C ALA A 141 -9.35 -2.51 -8.36
N LEU A 142 -8.77 -2.03 -7.25
CA LEU A 142 -8.64 -2.85 -6.04
C LEU A 142 -10.00 -3.18 -5.42
N ILE A 143 -10.92 -2.20 -5.33
CA ILE A 143 -12.25 -2.40 -4.76
C ILE A 143 -13.04 -3.44 -5.56
N GLU A 144 -13.00 -3.38 -6.88
CA GLU A 144 -13.61 -4.40 -7.74
C GLU A 144 -13.08 -5.79 -7.41
N LYS A 145 -11.76 -5.95 -7.32
CA LYS A 145 -11.13 -7.22 -6.95
C LYS A 145 -11.51 -7.69 -5.55
N LEU A 146 -11.54 -6.78 -4.56
CA LEU A 146 -11.95 -7.15 -3.20
C LEU A 146 -13.41 -7.60 -3.12
N LYS A 147 -14.31 -7.00 -3.91
CA LYS A 147 -15.72 -7.42 -4.02
C LYS A 147 -15.85 -8.80 -4.66
N GLU A 148 -15.10 -9.09 -5.73
CA GLU A 148 -15.05 -10.41 -6.35
C GLU A 148 -14.66 -11.49 -5.35
N GLU A 149 -13.72 -11.18 -4.45
CA GLU A 149 -13.24 -12.09 -3.39
C GLU A 149 -14.08 -12.04 -2.10
N LYS A 150 -15.22 -11.33 -2.13
CA LYS A 150 -16.17 -11.18 -0.99
C LYS A 150 -15.52 -10.64 0.29
N ILE A 151 -14.54 -9.76 0.14
CA ILE A 151 -13.92 -9.04 1.26
C ILE A 151 -14.86 -7.91 1.70
N ILE A 152 -15.21 -7.88 2.98
CA ILE A 152 -16.25 -6.97 3.51
C ILE A 152 -15.76 -5.55 3.78
N GLY A 153 -14.45 -5.34 3.92
CA GLY A 153 -13.91 -4.02 4.19
C GLY A 153 -12.40 -3.97 4.10
N VAL A 154 -11.87 -2.79 3.76
CA VAL A 154 -10.43 -2.51 3.67
C VAL A 154 -10.10 -1.26 4.46
N LYS A 155 -8.94 -1.26 5.12
CA LYS A 155 -8.42 -0.10 5.85
C LYS A 155 -7.04 0.31 5.36
N LEU A 156 -6.65 1.52 5.75
CA LEU A 156 -5.30 2.03 5.52
C LEU A 156 -4.88 2.99 6.65
N PHE A 157 -3.58 3.23 6.75
CA PHE A 157 -3.00 4.19 7.67
C PHE A 157 -2.38 5.34 6.87
N CYS A 158 -2.82 6.57 7.16
CA CYS A 158 -2.30 7.77 6.53
C CYS A 158 -1.67 8.67 7.59
N SER A 159 -0.40 9.06 7.42
CA SER A 159 0.26 10.00 8.34
C SER A 159 -0.60 11.25 8.54
N ALA A 160 -0.78 11.67 9.79
CA ALA A 160 -1.52 12.89 10.13
C ALA A 160 -0.91 14.16 9.51
N ASN A 161 0.37 14.11 9.14
CA ASN A 161 1.09 15.19 8.45
C ASN A 161 0.87 15.17 6.93
N ASN A 162 0.35 14.09 6.36
CA ASN A 162 0.06 13.98 4.93
C ASN A 162 -1.30 14.60 4.58
N LYS A 163 -1.40 15.93 4.64
CA LYS A 163 -2.65 16.66 4.37
C LYS A 163 -3.28 16.32 3.01
N LYS A 164 -2.46 16.02 2.00
CA LYS A 164 -2.94 15.65 0.65
C LYS A 164 -3.59 14.27 0.66
N GLY A 165 -2.95 13.29 1.28
CA GLY A 165 -3.50 11.94 1.44
C GLY A 165 -4.79 11.94 2.26
N LEU A 166 -4.82 12.64 3.39
CA LEU A 166 -6.02 12.78 4.21
C LEU A 166 -7.20 13.35 3.41
N SER A 167 -6.96 14.43 2.64
CA SER A 167 -8.00 15.03 1.77
C SER A 167 -8.45 14.08 0.66
N PHE A 168 -7.52 13.34 0.08
CA PHE A 168 -7.80 12.37 -0.98
C PHE A 168 -8.71 11.25 -0.47
N TYR A 169 -8.39 10.61 0.65
CA TYR A 169 -9.19 9.49 1.19
C TYR A 169 -10.60 9.93 1.60
N ARG A 170 -10.75 11.09 2.26
CA ARG A 170 -12.07 11.68 2.58
C ARG A 170 -12.91 11.90 1.32
N LYS A 171 -12.29 12.53 0.29
CA LYS A 171 -12.98 12.81 -0.97
C LYS A 171 -13.36 11.55 -1.73
N TYR A 172 -12.56 10.48 -1.62
CA TYR A 172 -12.85 9.19 -2.24
C TYR A 172 -14.03 8.46 -1.56
N GLY A 173 -14.30 8.72 -0.29
CA GLY A 173 -15.38 8.10 0.47
C GLY A 173 -14.92 7.20 1.62
N PHE A 174 -13.62 7.20 1.96
CA PHE A 174 -13.15 6.51 3.15
C PHE A 174 -13.63 7.24 4.43
N THR A 175 -14.04 6.46 5.42
CA THR A 175 -14.42 6.94 6.76
C THR A 175 -13.22 6.95 7.70
N GLU A 176 -13.06 8.02 8.48
CA GLU A 176 -12.05 8.05 9.56
C GLU A 176 -12.50 7.19 10.73
N LEU A 177 -11.72 6.17 11.05
CA LEU A 177 -12.02 5.20 12.12
C LEU A 177 -11.31 5.54 13.44
N GLY A 178 -10.27 6.37 13.40
CA GLY A 178 -9.49 6.75 14.57
C GLY A 178 -8.06 7.18 14.24
N LYS A 179 -7.23 7.24 15.28
CA LYS A 179 -5.81 7.61 15.17
C LYS A 179 -4.94 6.62 15.93
N GLN A 180 -3.78 6.28 15.38
CA GLN A 180 -2.79 5.41 15.99
C GLN A 180 -1.38 5.79 15.53
N GLY A 181 -0.42 5.88 16.46
CA GLY A 181 1.00 6.07 16.12
C GLY A 181 1.33 7.29 15.24
N GLY A 182 0.53 8.38 15.34
CA GLY A 182 0.70 9.57 14.49
C GLY A 182 0.04 9.46 13.11
N SER A 183 -0.72 8.40 12.86
CA SER A 183 -1.52 8.19 11.64
C SER A 183 -3.01 8.27 11.93
N VAL A 184 -3.77 8.67 10.91
CA VAL A 184 -5.23 8.53 10.85
C VAL A 184 -5.53 7.20 10.17
N ILE A 185 -6.44 6.42 10.78
CA ILE A 185 -6.92 5.16 10.22
C ILE A 185 -8.16 5.47 9.39
N PHE A 186 -8.16 5.02 8.14
CA PHE A 186 -9.29 5.11 7.24
C PHE A 186 -9.82 3.73 6.92
N GLY A 187 -11.15 3.57 6.83
CA GLY A 187 -11.82 2.36 6.42
C GLY A 187 -12.78 2.61 5.26
N TYR A 188 -12.93 1.60 4.42
CA TYR A 188 -13.91 1.58 3.35
C TYR A 188 -14.69 0.26 3.42
N GLU A 189 -16.01 0.34 3.60
CA GLU A 189 -16.90 -0.82 3.63
C GLU A 189 -17.29 -1.20 2.20
N LEU A 190 -17.17 -2.49 1.90
CA LEU A 190 -17.41 -3.00 0.55
C LEU A 190 -18.85 -3.50 0.36
N GLY A 191 -19.61 -3.56 1.48
CA GLY A 191 -20.96 -4.11 1.52
C GLY A 191 -20.96 -5.64 1.56
N GLU A 192 -22.02 -6.23 2.15
CA GLU A 192 -22.33 -7.61 1.89
C GLU A 192 -22.88 -7.71 0.46
N ASN A 193 -22.29 -8.59 -0.36
CA ASN A 193 -22.88 -8.91 -1.65
C ASN A 193 -24.14 -9.75 -1.33
N ASP A 194 -25.31 -9.20 -1.55
CA ASP A 194 -26.57 -9.93 -1.60
C ASP A 194 -26.54 -11.07 -2.61
#